data_78dbc7933d1059c6cfb5fe79ff0a3abd
#
_entry.id   78dbc7933d1059c6cfb5fe79ff0a3abd
#
_cell.length_a   1.000
_cell.length_b   1.000
_cell.length_c   1.000
_cell.angle_alpha   90.00
_cell.angle_beta   90.00
_cell.angle_gamma   90.00
#
_symmetry.space_group_name_H-M   'P 1'
#
loop_
_entity.id
_entity.type
_entity.pdbx_description
1 polymer ?
#
loop_
_entity_poly.entity_id
_entity_poly.type
_entity_poly.pdbx_seq_one_letter_code
_entity_poly.pdbx_strand_id
1 'polypeptide(L)'
;MCSSDLLALFAKAARTQRNMAGVLVLVLAVFTVTSFGNIFLQGKYMCGLLSALLVVSIMLNVSYQYSYEKDYLSEFAAEEESLDKLESNTDKAVLAAGDSGVYRYDQYGALPYDNTSMYMGTNSTAYYFSLANSSISDFFSEMYLNTPWEQHYENLDGRTILDRLASVKYFVISGDNFRYLSYGYNKEKGSAGKGKSECRAYENENALPLGYTYDSYIPESEYEKMDVVKKQQALMDGVVLEESTLPEASVDADNENIQYRMETGDGCALSKGAIRVTKEGAQLKLVFHGLTDSENYLIADNLDYDSLSPRELIGNSQWKKMSEYDQNKVLDEDSRWRYWKESKEAAMTVSSNDVTKTIKIFTDKYNAYSGRHDFLCNMGYSRSGVRTMTITFANTGVYTYDKLRVVSQPVQGIEEKTVKLGEEALENVKMGTNEITGDISVSEKKALVLSVPYSKGFTAYVDGKETKLQKANTMFMALELEPGSHEIRLTYCTPYLKAGMLLSVLGLVIYVMLVFRKKK
;
A
#
# COMPACT_ATOMS: atom_id res chain seq x y z
N MET A 1 28.30 2.02 -29.73
CA MET A 1 28.66 1.78 -28.32
C MET A 1 30.10 2.24 -28.13
N CYS A 2 30.32 3.30 -27.35
CA CYS A 2 31.69 3.69 -26.99
C CYS A 2 32.28 2.59 -26.08
N SER A 3 33.55 2.32 -26.20
CA SER A 3 34.25 1.27 -25.43
C SER A 3 34.10 1.46 -23.90
N SER A 4 33.86 2.70 -23.46
CA SER A 4 33.58 3.08 -22.07
C SER A 4 32.23 2.55 -21.54
N ASP A 5 31.19 2.52 -22.39
CA ASP A 5 29.85 2.06 -21.97
C ASP A 5 29.79 0.53 -21.90
N LEU A 6 30.53 -0.12 -22.81
CA LEU A 6 30.74 -1.58 -22.77
C LEU A 6 31.53 -1.97 -21.51
N LEU A 7 32.57 -1.21 -21.18
CA LEU A 7 33.37 -1.41 -19.96
C LEU A 7 32.56 -1.15 -18.68
N ALA A 8 31.67 -0.13 -18.65
CA ALA A 8 30.79 0.14 -17.50
C ALA A 8 29.70 -0.94 -17.36
N LEU A 9 29.15 -1.42 -18.49
CA LEU A 9 28.19 -2.53 -18.50
C LEU A 9 28.84 -3.85 -18.08
N PHE A 10 30.06 -4.13 -18.60
CA PHE A 10 30.85 -5.27 -18.16
C PHE A 10 31.34 -5.13 -16.72
N ALA A 11 31.63 -3.91 -16.23
CA ALA A 11 32.01 -3.68 -14.84
C ALA A 11 30.81 -3.84 -13.88
N LYS A 12 29.60 -3.45 -14.29
CA LYS A 12 28.35 -3.64 -13.53
C LYS A 12 27.89 -5.10 -13.59
N ALA A 13 27.92 -5.74 -14.76
CA ALA A 13 27.68 -7.18 -14.90
C ALA A 13 28.79 -8.00 -14.25
N ALA A 14 30.07 -7.56 -14.30
CA ALA A 14 31.16 -8.22 -13.63
C ALA A 14 31.15 -8.05 -12.10
N ARG A 15 30.50 -7.05 -11.53
CA ARG A 15 30.27 -7.00 -10.07
C ARG A 15 29.29 -8.09 -9.64
N THR A 16 28.20 -8.31 -10.38
CA THR A 16 27.25 -9.41 -10.13
C THR A 16 27.78 -10.75 -10.63
N GLN A 17 28.54 -10.78 -11.73
CA GLN A 17 29.13 -12.00 -12.31
C GLN A 17 30.50 -12.35 -11.74
N ARG A 18 31.19 -11.44 -11.04
CA ARG A 18 32.51 -11.73 -10.45
C ARG A 18 32.46 -12.89 -9.47
N ASN A 19 31.29 -13.11 -8.86
CA ASN A 19 31.03 -14.19 -7.91
C ASN A 19 30.60 -15.47 -8.63
N MET A 20 29.74 -15.36 -9.65
CA MET A 20 29.43 -16.50 -10.51
C MET A 20 30.68 -16.92 -11.31
N ALA A 21 31.49 -15.97 -11.79
CA ALA A 21 32.77 -16.28 -12.45
C ALA A 21 33.77 -16.92 -11.46
N GLY A 22 33.85 -16.46 -10.21
CA GLY A 22 34.66 -17.08 -9.16
C GLY A 22 34.22 -18.51 -8.85
N VAL A 23 32.89 -18.74 -8.71
CA VAL A 23 32.30 -20.08 -8.52
C VAL A 23 32.54 -20.94 -9.77
N LEU A 24 32.36 -20.38 -10.98
CA LEU A 24 32.61 -21.10 -12.25
C LEU A 24 34.07 -21.47 -12.42
N VAL A 25 35.00 -20.55 -12.10
CA VAL A 25 36.45 -20.80 -12.12
C VAL A 25 36.82 -21.87 -11.10
N LEU A 26 36.21 -21.85 -9.93
CA LEU A 26 36.43 -22.87 -8.90
C LEU A 26 35.86 -24.23 -9.31
N VAL A 27 34.68 -24.27 -9.90
CA VAL A 27 34.05 -25.49 -10.46
C VAL A 27 34.90 -26.02 -11.63
N LEU A 28 35.40 -25.17 -12.53
CA LEU A 28 36.29 -25.54 -13.62
C LEU A 28 37.63 -26.02 -13.09
N ALA A 29 38.22 -25.38 -12.08
CA ALA A 29 39.43 -25.82 -11.44
C ALA A 29 39.22 -27.17 -10.74
N VAL A 30 38.12 -27.37 -10.03
CA VAL A 30 37.74 -28.67 -9.44
C VAL A 30 37.56 -29.73 -10.52
N PHE A 31 36.87 -29.41 -11.64
CA PHE A 31 36.69 -30.34 -12.76
C PHE A 31 38.01 -30.68 -13.44
N THR A 32 38.90 -29.70 -13.62
CA THR A 32 40.23 -29.89 -14.19
C THR A 32 41.09 -30.74 -13.27
N VAL A 33 41.15 -30.44 -11.98
CA VAL A 33 41.87 -31.22 -10.97
C VAL A 33 41.31 -32.64 -10.86
N THR A 34 39.99 -32.84 -10.96
CA THR A 34 39.39 -34.19 -10.93
C THR A 34 39.71 -34.97 -12.20
N SER A 35 39.70 -34.30 -13.36
CA SER A 35 39.98 -34.95 -14.63
C SER A 35 41.47 -35.33 -14.77
N PHE A 36 42.40 -34.47 -14.33
CA PHE A 36 43.83 -34.77 -14.32
C PHE A 36 44.24 -35.64 -13.10
N GLY A 37 43.59 -35.46 -11.97
CA GLY A 37 43.94 -36.17 -10.74
C GLY A 37 43.53 -37.65 -10.75
N ASN A 38 42.50 -38.04 -11.53
CA ASN A 38 42.17 -39.45 -11.78
C ASN A 38 43.31 -40.21 -12.46
N ILE A 39 44.26 -39.49 -13.08
CA ILE A 39 45.42 -40.07 -13.74
C ILE A 39 46.59 -40.26 -12.75
N PHE A 40 46.69 -39.45 -11.68
CA PHE A 40 47.88 -39.37 -10.82
C PHE A 40 47.65 -39.63 -9.31
N LEU A 41 46.41 -39.56 -8.82
CA LEU A 41 46.13 -39.70 -7.40
C LEU A 41 45.25 -40.91 -7.08
N GLN A 42 45.57 -41.65 -6.01
CA GLN A 42 44.71 -42.72 -5.50
C GLN A 42 43.38 -42.12 -5.03
N GLY A 43 42.27 -42.77 -5.33
CA GLY A 43 40.91 -42.25 -5.16
C GLY A 43 40.59 -41.67 -3.78
N LYS A 44 41.20 -42.20 -2.69
CA LYS A 44 41.02 -41.67 -1.31
C LYS A 44 41.59 -40.25 -1.10
N TYR A 45 42.67 -39.91 -1.77
CA TYR A 45 43.26 -38.58 -1.69
C TYR A 45 42.50 -37.58 -2.57
N MET A 46 41.91 -38.05 -3.65
CA MET A 46 41.04 -37.27 -4.49
C MET A 46 39.76 -36.84 -3.74
N CYS A 47 39.11 -37.76 -3.04
CA CYS A 47 37.93 -37.43 -2.20
C CYS A 47 38.29 -36.40 -1.13
N GLY A 48 39.43 -36.53 -0.47
CA GLY A 48 39.91 -35.54 0.50
C GLY A 48 40.15 -34.16 -0.08
N LEU A 49 40.77 -34.06 -1.26
CA LEU A 49 41.00 -32.80 -1.97
C LEU A 49 39.67 -32.15 -2.41
N LEU A 50 38.75 -32.92 -2.96
CA LEU A 50 37.44 -32.43 -3.38
C LEU A 50 36.63 -31.93 -2.18
N SER A 51 36.63 -32.63 -1.07
CA SER A 51 35.97 -32.22 0.17
C SER A 51 36.57 -30.90 0.71
N ALA A 52 37.89 -30.77 0.71
CA ALA A 52 38.55 -29.53 1.11
C ALA A 52 38.19 -28.35 0.22
N LEU A 53 38.21 -28.54 -1.12
CA LEU A 53 37.83 -27.51 -2.09
C LEU A 53 36.36 -27.11 -1.95
N LEU A 54 35.47 -28.08 -1.69
CA LEU A 54 34.05 -27.80 -1.45
C LEU A 54 33.86 -26.97 -0.16
N VAL A 55 34.53 -27.33 0.93
CA VAL A 55 34.48 -26.56 2.17
C VAL A 55 35.01 -25.14 1.98
N VAL A 56 36.13 -24.97 1.29
CA VAL A 56 36.67 -23.63 0.96
C VAL A 56 35.70 -22.84 0.09
N SER A 57 35.08 -23.48 -0.90
CA SER A 57 34.08 -22.83 -1.77
C SER A 57 32.85 -22.36 -0.98
N ILE A 58 32.35 -23.22 -0.07
CA ILE A 58 31.23 -22.87 0.80
C ILE A 58 31.64 -21.71 1.73
N MET A 59 32.79 -21.78 2.37
CA MET A 59 33.29 -20.73 3.25
C MET A 59 33.46 -19.39 2.53
N LEU A 60 34.02 -19.39 1.31
CA LEU A 60 34.16 -18.17 0.48
C LEU A 60 32.79 -17.60 0.08
N ASN A 61 31.87 -18.48 -0.30
CA ASN A 61 30.51 -18.06 -0.69
C ASN A 61 29.76 -17.48 0.54
N VAL A 62 29.77 -18.16 1.67
CA VAL A 62 29.17 -17.69 2.91
C VAL A 62 29.82 -16.37 3.35
N SER A 63 31.17 -16.32 3.42
CA SER A 63 31.88 -15.08 3.77
C SER A 63 31.55 -13.92 2.83
N TYR A 64 31.35 -14.20 1.54
CA TYR A 64 30.97 -13.19 0.57
C TYR A 64 29.51 -12.75 0.74
N GLN A 65 28.57 -13.68 0.91
CA GLN A 65 27.16 -13.38 1.11
C GLN A 65 26.87 -12.67 2.44
N TYR A 66 27.66 -12.97 3.48
CA TYR A 66 27.48 -12.42 4.84
C TYR A 66 28.49 -11.33 5.20
N SER A 67 29.22 -10.77 4.21
CA SER A 67 30.14 -9.67 4.44
C SER A 67 29.41 -8.34 4.34
N TYR A 68 29.44 -7.56 5.41
CA TYR A 68 28.78 -6.25 5.56
C TYR A 68 29.12 -5.22 4.47
N GLU A 69 30.32 -5.28 3.89
CA GLU A 69 30.78 -4.29 2.89
C GLU A 69 30.38 -4.59 1.44
N LYS A 70 29.65 -5.66 1.16
CA LYS A 70 29.38 -6.11 -0.21
C LYS A 70 27.92 -6.25 -0.55
N ASP A 71 27.17 -5.16 -0.48
CA ASP A 71 25.84 -4.88 -1.09
C ASP A 71 24.76 -5.98 -1.13
N TYR A 72 25.06 -7.24 -0.85
CA TYR A 72 24.08 -8.34 -0.87
C TYR A 72 23.31 -8.50 0.44
N LEU A 73 23.79 -7.89 1.50
CA LEU A 73 23.16 -7.91 2.82
C LEU A 73 23.11 -6.50 3.42
N SER A 74 22.91 -5.50 2.58
CA SER A 74 22.60 -4.12 3.02
C SER A 74 21.36 -4.05 3.93
N GLU A 75 20.56 -5.12 3.95
CA GLU A 75 19.40 -5.28 4.83
C GLU A 75 19.75 -5.79 6.23
N PHE A 76 20.97 -6.31 6.44
CA PHE A 76 21.42 -6.68 7.78
C PHE A 76 22.01 -5.47 8.52
N ALA A 77 21.32 -5.04 9.54
CA ALA A 77 21.82 -4.03 10.46
C ALA A 77 22.76 -4.67 11.50
N ALA A 78 23.70 -3.91 12.05
CA ALA A 78 24.40 -4.30 13.27
C ALA A 78 23.38 -4.48 14.39
N GLU A 79 23.70 -5.31 15.40
CA GLU A 79 22.78 -5.64 16.50
C GLU A 79 22.24 -4.37 17.19
N GLU A 80 23.10 -3.39 17.42
CA GLU A 80 22.73 -2.10 18.02
C GLU A 80 21.85 -1.24 17.09
N GLU A 81 22.06 -1.29 15.76
CA GLU A 81 21.28 -0.52 14.78
C GLU A 81 19.92 -1.19 14.48
N SER A 82 19.78 -2.50 14.69
CA SER A 82 18.55 -3.22 14.39
C SER A 82 17.39 -2.79 15.27
N LEU A 83 17.63 -2.54 16.54
CA LEU A 83 16.62 -2.03 17.47
C LEU A 83 16.20 -0.59 17.11
N ASP A 84 17.15 0.27 16.78
CA ASP A 84 16.85 1.65 16.34
C ASP A 84 15.97 1.68 15.08
N LYS A 85 16.13 0.71 14.18
CA LYS A 85 15.30 0.58 12.98
C LYS A 85 13.87 0.09 13.28
N LEU A 86 13.70 -0.71 14.33
CA LEU A 86 12.39 -1.20 14.78
C LEU A 86 11.63 -0.17 15.62
N GLU A 87 12.30 0.83 16.17
CA GLU A 87 11.71 1.89 16.99
C GLU A 87 11.49 3.17 16.18
N SER A 88 10.29 3.35 15.61
CA SER A 88 9.99 4.56 14.85
C SER A 88 9.62 5.75 15.72
N ASN A 89 9.98 6.97 15.29
CA ASN A 89 9.54 8.19 15.95
C ASN A 89 8.03 8.41 15.81
N THR A 90 7.41 7.83 14.79
CA THR A 90 5.96 7.86 14.59
C THR A 90 5.25 7.12 15.71
N ASP A 91 5.66 5.87 15.98
CA ASP A 91 5.10 5.07 17.07
C ASP A 91 5.39 5.71 18.44
N LYS A 92 6.62 6.21 18.65
CA LYS A 92 7.01 6.91 19.89
C LYS A 92 6.15 8.15 20.14
N ALA A 93 5.79 8.92 19.11
CA ALA A 93 4.91 10.08 19.23
C ALA A 93 3.49 9.68 19.66
N VAL A 94 2.96 8.59 19.13
CA VAL A 94 1.65 8.05 19.52
C VAL A 94 1.68 7.53 20.96
N LEU A 95 2.71 6.78 21.34
CA LEU A 95 2.88 6.30 22.73
C LEU A 95 3.04 7.44 23.74
N ALA A 96 3.68 8.55 23.33
CA ALA A 96 3.82 9.74 24.17
C ALA A 96 2.48 10.43 24.48
N ALA A 97 1.41 10.16 23.74
CA ALA A 97 0.06 10.64 24.06
C ALA A 97 -0.53 9.99 25.33
N GLY A 98 0.02 8.84 25.78
CA GLY A 98 -0.36 8.19 27.03
C GLY A 98 -1.75 7.53 27.05
N ASP A 99 -2.33 7.27 25.89
CA ASP A 99 -3.64 6.65 25.74
C ASP A 99 -3.54 5.12 25.76
N SER A 100 -4.38 4.47 26.55
CA SER A 100 -4.45 3.01 26.70
C SER A 100 -5.60 2.35 25.93
N GLY A 101 -6.39 3.13 25.17
CA GLY A 101 -7.51 2.62 24.38
C GLY A 101 -7.06 1.82 23.15
N VAL A 102 -8.04 1.17 22.52
CA VAL A 102 -7.84 0.49 21.23
C VAL A 102 -8.20 1.47 20.11
N TYR A 103 -7.19 1.94 19.40
CA TYR A 103 -7.34 2.90 18.29
C TYR A 103 -6.25 2.68 17.26
N ARG A 104 -6.39 3.32 16.10
CA ARG A 104 -5.33 3.41 15.08
C ARG A 104 -4.76 4.81 14.99
N TYR A 105 -3.60 4.89 14.36
CA TYR A 105 -3.06 6.15 13.87
C TYR A 105 -2.80 6.06 12.37
N ASP A 106 -2.96 7.20 11.68
CA ASP A 106 -2.51 7.42 10.31
C ASP A 106 -1.33 8.39 10.28
N GLN A 107 -0.66 8.56 9.15
CA GLN A 107 0.61 9.30 9.12
C GLN A 107 0.91 9.91 7.77
N TYR A 108 1.74 10.98 7.80
CA TYR A 108 2.34 11.56 6.61
C TYR A 108 3.76 12.06 6.86
N GLY A 109 4.65 11.87 5.86
CA GLY A 109 6.00 12.45 5.81
C GLY A 109 7.10 11.63 6.49
N ALA A 110 6.80 10.74 7.42
CA ALA A 110 7.74 9.74 7.92
C ALA A 110 7.11 8.37 7.73
N LEU A 111 7.63 7.63 6.80
CA LEU A 111 7.30 6.22 6.69
C LEU A 111 8.22 5.46 7.65
N PRO A 112 7.71 4.89 8.74
CA PRO A 112 8.47 3.95 9.52
C PRO A 112 8.82 2.76 8.64
N TYR A 113 9.81 1.97 9.05
CA TYR A 113 10.00 0.65 8.44
C TYR A 113 8.70 -0.15 8.56
N ASP A 114 8.43 -0.98 7.58
CA ASP A 114 7.23 -1.80 7.56
C ASP A 114 7.04 -2.55 8.88
N ASN A 115 5.81 -2.45 9.43
CA ASN A 115 5.39 -3.17 10.63
C ASN A 115 6.09 -2.79 11.95
N THR A 116 6.72 -1.62 12.07
CA THR A 116 7.28 -1.17 13.36
C THR A 116 6.22 -1.06 14.45
N SER A 117 4.98 -0.71 14.08
CA SER A 117 3.83 -0.66 14.98
C SER A 117 3.57 -2.00 15.68
N MET A 118 3.77 -3.14 15.00
CA MET A 118 3.63 -4.47 15.62
C MET A 118 4.67 -4.70 16.72
N TYR A 119 5.90 -4.22 16.53
CA TYR A 119 6.97 -4.30 17.52
C TYR A 119 6.72 -3.33 18.68
N MET A 120 6.28 -2.11 18.38
CA MET A 120 6.06 -1.05 19.36
C MET A 120 4.73 -1.21 20.13
N GLY A 121 3.85 -2.12 19.73
CA GLY A 121 2.55 -2.34 20.35
C GLY A 121 1.52 -1.25 20.06
N THR A 122 1.64 -0.57 18.92
CA THR A 122 0.68 0.42 18.40
C THR A 122 -0.10 -0.17 17.22
N ASN A 123 -1.10 0.56 16.71
CA ASN A 123 -1.87 0.12 15.54
C ASN A 123 -1.80 1.20 14.45
N SER A 124 -1.02 0.94 13.41
CA SER A 124 -0.90 1.81 12.24
C SER A 124 -1.86 1.40 11.13
N THR A 125 -2.23 2.36 10.28
CA THR A 125 -2.83 2.09 8.97
C THR A 125 -1.80 1.62 7.96
N ALA A 126 -0.51 1.91 8.21
CA ALA A 126 0.61 1.48 7.38
C ALA A 126 1.11 0.09 7.79
N TYR A 127 1.19 -0.84 6.83
CA TYR A 127 1.77 -2.16 7.07
C TYR A 127 2.16 -2.86 5.76
N TYR A 128 3.03 -3.85 5.88
CA TYR A 128 3.38 -4.78 4.81
C TYR A 128 3.09 -6.21 5.24
N PHE A 129 2.40 -6.97 4.39
CA PHE A 129 2.14 -8.39 4.61
C PHE A 129 1.94 -9.13 3.29
N SER A 130 2.83 -10.08 2.99
CA SER A 130 2.81 -10.84 1.72
C SER A 130 1.53 -11.65 1.48
N LEU A 131 0.78 -11.99 2.55
CA LEU A 131 -0.52 -12.66 2.51
C LEU A 131 -1.62 -11.67 2.88
N ALA A 132 -1.69 -10.54 2.16
CA ALA A 132 -2.65 -9.49 2.42
C ALA A 132 -4.10 -10.01 2.47
N ASN A 133 -4.89 -9.44 3.37
CA ASN A 133 -6.32 -9.73 3.46
C ASN A 133 -7.04 -9.13 2.25
N SER A 134 -7.80 -9.95 1.51
CA SER A 134 -8.50 -9.51 0.30
C SER A 134 -9.46 -8.36 0.56
N SER A 135 -10.15 -8.31 1.72
CA SER A 135 -11.09 -7.23 2.02
C SER A 135 -10.42 -5.87 2.13
N ILE A 136 -9.14 -5.82 2.55
CA ILE A 136 -8.34 -4.60 2.55
C ILE A 136 -7.98 -4.19 1.13
N SER A 137 -7.50 -5.15 0.31
CA SER A 137 -7.17 -4.88 -1.09
C SER A 137 -8.39 -4.40 -1.88
N ASP A 138 -9.56 -5.05 -1.68
CA ASP A 138 -10.84 -4.66 -2.28
C ASP A 138 -11.20 -3.21 -1.91
N PHE A 139 -11.09 -2.86 -0.62
CA PHE A 139 -11.40 -1.51 -0.14
C PHE A 139 -10.43 -0.45 -0.69
N PHE A 140 -9.13 -0.73 -0.70
CA PHE A 140 -8.15 0.19 -1.26
C PHE A 140 -8.38 0.41 -2.77
N SER A 141 -8.75 -0.65 -3.50
CA SER A 141 -9.12 -0.55 -4.90
C SER A 141 -10.40 0.27 -5.10
N GLU A 142 -11.46 -0.05 -4.34
CA GLU A 142 -12.74 0.63 -4.42
C GLU A 142 -12.67 2.12 -4.07
N MET A 143 -11.83 2.48 -3.09
CA MET A 143 -11.62 3.86 -2.67
C MET A 143 -10.54 4.60 -3.47
N TYR A 144 -9.97 3.97 -4.50
CA TYR A 144 -8.90 4.55 -5.34
C TYR A 144 -7.68 5.00 -4.52
N LEU A 145 -7.40 4.31 -3.41
CA LEU A 145 -6.26 4.60 -2.57
C LEU A 145 -4.97 4.17 -3.27
N ASN A 146 -4.03 5.09 -3.39
CA ASN A 146 -2.75 4.81 -4.03
C ASN A 146 -1.86 3.99 -3.08
N THR A 147 -1.34 2.86 -3.58
CA THR A 147 -0.39 2.02 -2.85
C THR A 147 0.81 1.72 -3.74
N PRO A 148 2.03 1.57 -3.18
CA PRO A 148 3.20 1.17 -3.97
C PRO A 148 2.99 -0.17 -4.68
N TRP A 149 2.39 -1.15 -3.99
CA TRP A 149 1.93 -2.44 -4.49
C TRP A 149 0.96 -3.10 -3.51
N GLU A 150 0.28 -4.18 -3.93
CA GLU A 150 -0.86 -4.79 -3.23
C GLU A 150 -0.60 -5.32 -1.81
N GLN A 151 0.64 -5.47 -1.40
CA GLN A 151 1.00 -5.94 -0.05
C GLN A 151 1.55 -4.84 0.85
N HIS A 152 1.65 -3.60 0.33
CA HIS A 152 2.26 -2.48 1.03
C HIS A 152 1.29 -1.31 1.10
N TYR A 153 0.75 -1.07 2.27
CA TYR A 153 -0.23 -0.04 2.58
C TYR A 153 0.44 1.05 3.40
N GLU A 154 0.34 2.31 2.98
CA GLU A 154 1.04 3.41 3.63
C GLU A 154 0.13 4.24 4.54
N ASN A 155 -1.09 4.55 4.09
CA ASN A 155 -2.07 5.39 4.80
C ASN A 155 -3.42 5.37 4.07
N LEU A 156 -4.40 6.10 4.64
CA LEU A 156 -5.73 6.32 4.04
C LEU A 156 -5.80 7.64 3.24
N ASP A 157 -4.67 8.14 2.77
CA ASP A 157 -4.52 9.39 2.00
C ASP A 157 -4.94 10.65 2.78
N GLY A 158 -5.04 10.59 4.12
CA GLY A 158 -5.52 11.66 4.98
C GLY A 158 -6.96 12.07 4.66
N ARG A 159 -7.80 11.13 4.21
CA ARG A 159 -9.21 11.35 3.90
C ARG A 159 -10.02 11.27 5.19
N THR A 160 -10.57 12.39 5.61
CA THR A 160 -11.24 12.56 6.91
C THR A 160 -12.27 11.47 7.21
N ILE A 161 -13.12 11.11 6.25
CA ILE A 161 -14.15 10.09 6.45
C ILE A 161 -13.52 8.71 6.64
N LEU A 162 -12.53 8.35 5.81
CA LEU A 162 -11.90 7.03 5.89
C LEU A 162 -11.12 6.86 7.20
N ASP A 163 -10.41 7.89 7.64
CA ASP A 163 -9.71 7.91 8.92
C ASP A 163 -10.69 7.65 10.09
N ARG A 164 -11.86 8.33 10.09
CA ARG A 164 -12.88 8.15 11.13
C ARG A 164 -13.43 6.72 11.16
N LEU A 165 -13.87 6.22 10.01
CA LEU A 165 -14.43 4.87 9.89
C LEU A 165 -13.42 3.77 10.23
N ALA A 166 -12.13 4.03 10.02
CA ALA A 166 -11.05 3.12 10.39
C ALA A 166 -10.60 3.27 11.87
N SER A 167 -11.31 4.05 12.69
CA SER A 167 -10.95 4.31 14.10
C SER A 167 -9.56 4.93 14.28
N VAL A 168 -9.18 5.81 13.37
CA VAL A 168 -7.93 6.58 13.45
C VAL A 168 -8.14 7.72 14.43
N LYS A 169 -7.56 7.58 15.63
CA LYS A 169 -7.62 8.59 16.68
C LYS A 169 -6.51 9.62 16.58
N TYR A 170 -5.34 9.18 16.15
CA TYR A 170 -4.17 10.05 15.99
C TYR A 170 -3.72 10.12 14.53
N PHE A 171 -3.38 11.34 14.08
CA PHE A 171 -2.70 11.55 12.83
C PHE A 171 -1.29 12.05 13.11
N VAL A 172 -0.27 11.37 12.58
CA VAL A 172 1.13 11.69 12.84
C VAL A 172 1.75 12.37 11.64
N ILE A 173 2.34 13.53 11.86
CA ILE A 173 3.12 14.24 10.85
C ILE A 173 4.59 14.30 11.24
N SER A 174 5.47 14.28 10.23
CA SER A 174 6.91 14.44 10.40
C SER A 174 7.35 15.83 9.98
N GLY A 175 8.22 16.45 10.77
CA GLY A 175 8.75 17.78 10.52
C GLY A 175 7.65 18.85 10.45
N ASP A 176 7.74 19.74 9.46
CA ASP A 176 6.80 20.86 9.29
C ASP A 176 5.64 20.58 8.32
N ASN A 177 5.24 19.32 8.18
CA ASN A 177 4.23 18.86 7.22
C ASN A 177 2.77 19.10 7.65
N PHE A 178 2.47 20.19 8.35
CA PHE A 178 1.12 20.51 8.86
C PHE A 178 0.04 20.59 7.78
N ARG A 179 0.42 20.83 6.52
CA ARG A 179 -0.51 20.91 5.39
C ARG A 179 -1.15 19.57 5.03
N TYR A 180 -0.56 18.47 5.49
CA TYR A 180 -1.06 17.13 5.26
C TYR A 180 -1.96 16.61 6.37
N LEU A 181 -2.14 17.39 7.44
CA LEU A 181 -2.98 17.01 8.57
C LEU A 181 -4.44 16.94 8.11
N SER A 182 -5.08 15.80 8.34
CA SER A 182 -6.50 15.59 8.05
C SER A 182 -7.38 16.54 8.85
N TYR A 183 -8.58 16.84 8.34
CA TYR A 183 -9.55 17.68 9.05
C TYR A 183 -10.00 17.02 10.36
N GLY A 184 -10.07 17.83 11.43
CA GLY A 184 -10.45 17.40 12.77
C GLY A 184 -9.29 16.99 13.68
N TYR A 185 -8.06 16.83 13.15
CA TYR A 185 -6.86 16.56 13.94
C TYR A 185 -6.16 17.88 14.28
N ASN A 186 -6.46 18.48 15.43
CA ASN A 186 -6.02 19.84 15.77
C ASN A 186 -5.29 19.95 17.10
N LYS A 187 -5.23 18.87 17.90
CA LYS A 187 -4.66 18.90 19.25
C LYS A 187 -3.43 18.01 19.34
N GLU A 188 -2.27 18.60 19.42
CA GLU A 188 -1.03 17.85 19.65
C GLU A 188 -1.07 17.16 21.02
N LYS A 189 -0.76 15.86 21.04
CA LYS A 189 -0.78 15.01 22.24
C LYS A 189 0.55 14.37 22.57
N GLY A 190 1.37 14.13 21.58
CA GLY A 190 2.66 13.51 21.76
C GLY A 190 3.63 13.87 20.66
N SER A 191 4.92 13.83 20.99
CA SER A 191 5.99 14.05 20.03
C SER A 191 7.20 13.18 20.32
N ALA A 192 7.96 12.84 19.28
CA ALA A 192 9.21 12.12 19.39
C ALA A 192 10.18 12.50 18.27
N GLY A 193 11.48 12.34 18.52
CA GLY A 193 12.53 12.74 17.59
C GLY A 193 12.91 14.21 17.74
N LYS A 194 13.71 14.72 16.79
CA LYS A 194 14.17 16.12 16.76
C LYS A 194 14.38 16.61 15.33
N GLY A 195 14.12 17.89 15.10
CA GLY A 195 14.33 18.54 13.81
C GLY A 195 13.48 17.90 12.69
N LYS A 196 14.08 17.58 11.56
CA LYS A 196 13.35 17.01 10.40
C LYS A 196 12.78 15.62 10.65
N SER A 197 13.30 14.88 11.62
CA SER A 197 12.80 13.55 12.02
C SER A 197 11.86 13.63 13.23
N GLU A 198 11.49 14.81 13.70
CA GLU A 198 10.50 14.99 14.73
C GLU A 198 9.12 14.59 14.19
N CYS A 199 8.46 13.67 14.90
CA CYS A 199 7.10 13.26 14.64
C CYS A 199 6.18 13.79 15.72
N ARG A 200 5.00 14.30 15.33
CA ARG A 200 3.99 14.86 16.24
C ARG A 200 2.66 14.18 15.97
N ALA A 201 2.04 13.68 17.04
CA ALA A 201 0.74 13.02 17.01
C ALA A 201 -0.37 14.02 17.37
N TYR A 202 -1.32 14.19 16.47
CA TYR A 202 -2.48 15.07 16.64
C TYR A 202 -3.73 14.23 16.84
N GLU A 203 -4.49 14.54 17.89
CA GLU A 203 -5.72 13.83 18.23
C GLU A 203 -6.92 14.41 17.49
N ASN A 204 -7.80 13.51 17.05
CA ASN A 204 -9.19 13.80 16.74
C ASN A 204 -10.04 13.40 17.95
N GLU A 205 -10.63 14.38 18.63
CA GLU A 205 -11.43 14.15 19.84
C GLU A 205 -12.76 13.40 19.53
N ASN A 206 -13.23 13.44 18.28
CA ASN A 206 -14.42 12.74 17.79
C ASN A 206 -14.07 11.50 16.94
N ALA A 207 -12.93 10.85 17.20
CA ALA A 207 -12.58 9.62 16.50
C ALA A 207 -13.57 8.50 16.87
N LEU A 208 -14.03 7.72 15.88
CA LEU A 208 -14.86 6.55 16.14
C LEU A 208 -14.06 5.48 16.91
N PRO A 209 -14.68 4.80 17.89
CA PRO A 209 -14.05 3.67 18.57
C PRO A 209 -13.96 2.46 17.64
N LEU A 210 -13.32 1.36 18.08
CA LEU A 210 -13.18 0.14 17.29
C LEU A 210 -14.51 -0.45 16.83
N GLY A 211 -15.56 -0.34 17.66
CA GLY A 211 -16.92 -0.74 17.35
C GLY A 211 -17.89 0.43 17.50
N TYR A 212 -18.64 0.73 16.45
CA TYR A 212 -19.65 1.79 16.39
C TYR A 212 -20.89 1.30 15.64
N THR A 213 -22.01 2.03 15.74
CA THR A 213 -23.29 1.50 15.29
C THR A 213 -23.97 2.33 14.23
N TYR A 214 -24.75 1.64 13.38
CA TYR A 214 -25.65 2.23 12.40
C TYR A 214 -27.09 1.81 12.69
N ASP A 215 -28.02 2.74 12.47
CA ASP A 215 -29.47 2.51 12.51
C ASP A 215 -30.07 2.16 11.14
N SER A 216 -29.28 2.27 10.07
CA SER A 216 -29.70 2.07 8.69
C SER A 216 -28.60 1.41 7.85
N TYR A 217 -28.99 0.78 6.73
CA TYR A 217 -28.03 0.13 5.83
C TYR A 217 -28.19 0.62 4.39
N ILE A 218 -27.16 0.40 3.60
CA ILE A 218 -27.13 0.64 2.15
C ILE A 218 -26.95 -0.71 1.48
N PRO A 219 -27.87 -1.13 0.57
CA PRO A 219 -27.68 -2.34 -0.20
C PRO A 219 -26.39 -2.27 -1.02
N GLU A 220 -25.56 -3.31 -0.98
CA GLU A 220 -24.29 -3.36 -1.72
C GLU A 220 -24.49 -3.05 -3.21
N SER A 221 -25.58 -3.56 -3.81
CA SER A 221 -25.93 -3.32 -5.23
C SER A 221 -26.24 -1.85 -5.57
N GLU A 222 -26.65 -1.03 -4.60
CA GLU A 222 -26.83 0.41 -4.79
C GLU A 222 -25.54 1.18 -4.54
N TYR A 223 -24.76 0.75 -3.55
CA TYR A 223 -23.48 1.32 -3.22
C TYR A 223 -22.46 1.17 -4.38
N GLU A 224 -22.41 0.02 -5.03
CA GLU A 224 -21.54 -0.26 -6.18
C GLU A 224 -21.72 0.74 -7.36
N LYS A 225 -22.93 1.29 -7.53
CA LYS A 225 -23.26 2.26 -8.58
C LYS A 225 -22.74 3.67 -8.30
N MET A 226 -22.31 3.96 -7.09
CA MET A 226 -21.86 5.28 -6.68
C MET A 226 -20.43 5.55 -7.15
N ASP A 227 -20.11 6.82 -7.43
CA ASP A 227 -18.71 7.21 -7.61
C ASP A 227 -17.93 7.20 -6.29
N VAL A 228 -16.60 7.19 -6.37
CA VAL A 228 -15.71 6.99 -5.22
C VAL A 228 -15.91 8.01 -4.08
N VAL A 229 -16.18 9.29 -4.39
CA VAL A 229 -16.39 10.31 -3.35
C VAL A 229 -17.77 10.17 -2.73
N LYS A 230 -18.79 9.84 -3.53
CA LYS A 230 -20.12 9.54 -3.03
C LYS A 230 -20.12 8.27 -2.16
N LYS A 231 -19.35 7.25 -2.56
CA LYS A 231 -19.17 6.02 -1.77
C LYS A 231 -18.68 6.33 -0.36
N GLN A 232 -17.59 7.11 -0.22
CA GLN A 232 -17.09 7.42 1.12
C GLN A 232 -18.08 8.25 1.95
N GLN A 233 -18.81 9.19 1.35
CA GLN A 233 -19.84 9.97 2.07
C GLN A 233 -21.01 9.08 2.51
N ALA A 234 -21.44 8.17 1.65
CA ALA A 234 -22.51 7.22 1.94
C ALA A 234 -22.22 6.35 3.17
N LEU A 235 -20.95 6.00 3.41
CA LEU A 235 -20.54 5.25 4.61
C LEU A 235 -20.75 6.01 5.93
N MET A 236 -21.02 7.30 5.90
CA MET A 236 -21.43 8.07 7.09
C MET A 236 -22.93 8.04 7.34
N ASP A 237 -23.73 7.60 6.35
CA ASP A 237 -25.20 7.60 6.42
C ASP A 237 -25.77 6.20 6.68
N GLY A 238 -25.09 5.14 6.26
CA GLY A 238 -25.52 3.76 6.46
C GLY A 238 -24.40 2.76 6.29
N VAL A 239 -24.53 1.62 6.95
CA VAL A 239 -23.61 0.49 6.76
C VAL A 239 -23.90 -0.22 5.44
N VAL A 240 -22.88 -0.50 4.64
CA VAL A 240 -23.04 -1.29 3.41
C VAL A 240 -23.04 -2.77 3.76
N LEU A 241 -24.13 -3.45 3.42
CA LEU A 241 -24.33 -4.88 3.64
C LEU A 241 -24.97 -5.52 2.41
N GLU A 242 -24.72 -6.81 2.19
CA GLU A 242 -25.40 -7.61 1.16
C GLU A 242 -26.91 -7.69 1.44
N GLU A 243 -27.26 -7.96 2.70
CA GLU A 243 -28.64 -8.02 3.19
C GLU A 243 -28.74 -7.53 4.63
N SER A 244 -29.82 -6.85 4.98
CA SER A 244 -30.11 -6.40 6.34
C SER A 244 -31.61 -6.32 6.59
N THR A 245 -31.99 -6.34 7.87
CA THR A 245 -33.34 -6.07 8.31
C THR A 245 -33.54 -4.64 8.83
N LEU A 246 -32.48 -3.84 8.82
CA LEU A 246 -32.52 -2.41 9.11
C LEU A 246 -33.20 -1.63 7.98
N PRO A 247 -33.73 -0.41 8.26
CA PRO A 247 -34.22 0.46 7.21
C PRO A 247 -33.08 0.86 6.23
N GLU A 248 -33.45 1.08 4.97
CA GLU A 248 -32.49 1.61 3.99
C GLU A 248 -32.12 3.07 4.31
N ALA A 249 -30.85 3.37 4.22
CA ALA A 249 -30.32 4.70 4.46
C ALA A 249 -30.65 5.67 3.31
N SER A 250 -30.96 6.92 3.68
CA SER A 250 -30.95 8.03 2.71
C SER A 250 -29.54 8.61 2.62
N VAL A 251 -28.88 8.45 1.49
CA VAL A 251 -27.52 8.96 1.28
C VAL A 251 -27.57 10.45 0.98
N ASP A 252 -26.95 11.23 1.87
CA ASP A 252 -26.77 12.69 1.72
C ASP A 252 -25.31 12.97 1.33
N ALA A 253 -25.06 13.03 0.01
CA ALA A 253 -23.75 13.31 -0.55
C ALA A 253 -23.76 14.68 -1.25
N ASP A 254 -23.00 15.61 -0.69
CA ASP A 254 -22.90 17.01 -1.10
C ASP A 254 -21.60 17.36 -1.86
N ASN A 255 -20.85 16.34 -2.31
CA ASN A 255 -19.66 16.58 -3.12
C ASN A 255 -20.01 17.15 -4.49
N GLU A 256 -19.15 18.03 -5.00
CA GLU A 256 -19.32 18.68 -6.29
C GLU A 256 -18.16 18.38 -7.24
N ASN A 257 -18.48 18.00 -8.48
CA ASN A 257 -17.55 17.98 -9.59
C ASN A 257 -17.28 19.41 -10.07
N ILE A 258 -16.08 19.88 -9.83
CA ILE A 258 -15.66 21.26 -10.10
C ILE A 258 -15.24 21.40 -11.56
N GLN A 259 -15.80 22.37 -12.27
CA GLN A 259 -15.36 22.73 -13.62
C GLN A 259 -13.99 23.40 -13.58
N TYR A 260 -13.09 22.97 -14.46
CA TYR A 260 -11.74 23.50 -14.53
C TYR A 260 -11.28 23.77 -15.96
N ARG A 261 -10.26 24.63 -16.09
CA ARG A 261 -9.53 24.87 -17.32
C ARG A 261 -8.14 24.25 -17.24
N MET A 262 -7.69 23.64 -18.31
CA MET A 262 -6.35 23.09 -18.44
C MET A 262 -5.40 24.10 -19.09
N GLU A 263 -4.23 24.26 -18.51
CA GLU A 263 -3.10 25.03 -19.06
C GLU A 263 -1.88 24.11 -19.17
N THR A 264 -1.37 23.92 -20.38
CA THR A 264 -0.22 23.05 -20.65
C THR A 264 1.08 23.83 -20.57
N GLY A 265 2.09 23.25 -19.88
CA GLY A 265 3.46 23.70 -19.92
C GLY A 265 4.24 23.15 -21.13
N ASP A 266 5.51 23.56 -21.25
CA ASP A 266 6.42 23.05 -22.26
C ASP A 266 6.57 21.52 -22.18
N GLY A 267 6.51 20.86 -23.34
CA GLY A 267 6.59 19.41 -23.44
C GLY A 267 5.32 18.64 -23.11
N CYS A 268 4.20 19.34 -22.85
CA CYS A 268 2.89 18.75 -22.58
C CYS A 268 1.90 19.12 -23.67
N ALA A 269 1.23 18.15 -24.28
CA ALA A 269 0.20 18.36 -25.30
C ALA A 269 -1.05 17.55 -24.98
N LEU A 270 -2.23 18.20 -25.10
CA LEU A 270 -3.52 17.57 -24.83
C LEU A 270 -4.17 17.07 -26.13
N SER A 271 -4.79 15.91 -26.01
CA SER A 271 -5.76 15.39 -26.97
C SER A 271 -6.97 14.83 -26.22
N LYS A 272 -8.02 14.41 -26.92
CA LYS A 272 -9.21 13.86 -26.26
C LYS A 272 -8.85 12.57 -25.51
N GLY A 273 -8.95 12.62 -24.18
CA GLY A 273 -8.67 11.47 -23.29
C GLY A 273 -7.18 11.09 -23.20
N ALA A 274 -6.25 11.98 -23.63
CA ALA A 274 -4.83 11.69 -23.53
C ALA A 274 -3.96 12.94 -23.34
N ILE A 275 -2.90 12.78 -22.58
CA ILE A 275 -1.84 13.78 -22.36
C ILE A 275 -0.54 13.19 -22.90
N ARG A 276 0.01 13.83 -23.95
CA ARG A 276 1.33 13.46 -24.50
C ARG A 276 2.41 14.31 -23.85
N VAL A 277 3.34 13.64 -23.19
CA VAL A 277 4.48 14.24 -22.48
C VAL A 277 5.77 13.90 -23.23
N THR A 278 6.43 14.93 -23.77
CA THR A 278 7.66 14.80 -24.54
C THR A 278 8.93 15.24 -23.78
N LYS A 279 8.74 15.74 -22.55
CA LYS A 279 9.82 16.22 -21.69
C LYS A 279 9.54 15.83 -20.24
N GLU A 280 10.50 15.23 -19.58
CA GLU A 280 10.42 14.96 -18.14
C GLU A 280 10.25 16.27 -17.35
N GLY A 281 9.40 16.26 -16.32
CA GLY A 281 9.05 17.43 -15.56
C GLY A 281 8.07 18.37 -16.24
N ALA A 282 7.50 17.99 -17.41
CA ALA A 282 6.42 18.75 -18.04
C ALA A 282 5.21 18.87 -17.10
N GLN A 283 4.50 19.98 -17.19
CA GLN A 283 3.41 20.31 -16.27
C GLN A 283 2.09 20.51 -16.99
N LEU A 284 1.02 20.05 -16.33
CA LEU A 284 -0.37 20.37 -16.64
C LEU A 284 -0.99 21.06 -15.44
N LYS A 285 -1.47 22.28 -15.61
CA LYS A 285 -2.13 23.05 -14.56
C LYS A 285 -3.64 23.03 -14.77
N LEU A 286 -4.35 22.67 -13.72
CA LEU A 286 -5.81 22.76 -13.63
C LEU A 286 -6.15 24.03 -12.86
N VAL A 287 -6.96 24.93 -13.46
CA VAL A 287 -7.39 26.19 -12.85
C VAL A 287 -8.90 26.13 -12.63
N PHE A 288 -9.34 26.30 -11.39
CA PHE A 288 -10.73 26.14 -10.97
C PHE A 288 -11.07 26.95 -9.72
N HIS A 289 -12.29 26.79 -9.23
CA HIS A 289 -12.76 27.37 -7.99
C HIS A 289 -13.38 26.24 -7.16
N GLY A 290 -12.58 25.66 -6.26
CA GLY A 290 -13.05 24.66 -5.31
C GLY A 290 -13.93 25.30 -4.21
N LEU A 291 -14.74 24.47 -3.58
CA LEU A 291 -15.60 24.90 -2.48
C LEU A 291 -14.77 25.31 -1.25
N THR A 292 -15.32 26.19 -0.45
CA THR A 292 -14.78 26.53 0.87
C THR A 292 -15.09 25.41 1.86
N ASP A 293 -14.31 25.34 2.94
CA ASP A 293 -14.47 24.33 4.00
C ASP A 293 -14.63 22.91 3.46
N SER A 294 -13.74 22.52 2.54
CA SER A 294 -13.82 21.26 1.78
C SER A 294 -12.48 20.55 1.69
N GLU A 295 -12.50 19.24 1.62
CA GLU A 295 -11.42 18.44 1.05
C GLU A 295 -11.51 18.46 -0.47
N ASN A 296 -10.35 18.47 -1.14
CA ASN A 296 -10.30 18.60 -2.59
C ASN A 296 -9.51 17.43 -3.18
N TYR A 297 -10.08 16.81 -4.20
CA TYR A 297 -9.56 15.59 -4.81
C TYR A 297 -9.24 15.80 -6.28
N LEU A 298 -8.12 15.25 -6.74
CA LEU A 298 -7.89 14.93 -8.14
C LEU A 298 -8.22 13.45 -8.35
N ILE A 299 -9.09 13.16 -9.32
CA ILE A 299 -9.49 11.79 -9.64
C ILE A 299 -9.18 11.53 -11.11
N ALA A 300 -8.50 10.43 -11.37
CA ALA A 300 -8.21 9.93 -12.71
C ALA A 300 -8.85 8.55 -12.86
N ASP A 301 -9.89 8.47 -13.72
CA ASP A 301 -10.59 7.23 -14.03
C ASP A 301 -9.94 6.57 -15.24
N ASN A 302 -9.62 5.29 -15.16
CA ASN A 302 -8.99 4.46 -16.19
C ASN A 302 -7.70 5.09 -16.74
N LEU A 303 -6.82 5.51 -15.82
CA LEU A 303 -5.52 6.09 -16.15
C LEU A 303 -4.52 4.99 -16.54
N ASP A 304 -3.95 5.12 -17.72
CA ASP A 304 -2.91 4.23 -18.23
C ASP A 304 -1.73 5.01 -18.79
N TYR A 305 -0.61 4.35 -18.94
CA TYR A 305 0.66 4.94 -19.37
C TYR A 305 1.35 4.10 -20.41
N ASP A 306 1.75 4.77 -21.50
CA ASP A 306 2.58 4.18 -22.54
C ASP A 306 3.82 5.06 -22.78
N SER A 307 5.01 4.48 -22.63
CA SER A 307 6.27 5.21 -22.72
C SER A 307 6.61 5.57 -24.17
N LEU A 308 7.18 6.76 -24.40
CA LEU A 308 7.62 7.18 -25.73
C LEU A 308 9.04 6.74 -26.02
N SER A 309 9.23 6.08 -27.14
CA SER A 309 10.54 5.70 -27.63
C SER A 309 11.35 6.91 -28.12
N PRO A 310 12.70 6.82 -28.24
CA PRO A 310 13.54 7.87 -28.80
C PRO A 310 13.05 8.38 -30.16
N ARG A 311 12.52 7.50 -31.02
CA ARG A 311 11.95 7.89 -32.31
C ARG A 311 10.64 8.69 -32.15
N GLU A 312 9.80 8.30 -31.22
CA GLU A 312 8.49 8.96 -30.98
C GLU A 312 8.63 10.31 -30.29
N LEU A 313 9.73 10.56 -29.58
CA LEU A 313 10.07 11.87 -29.03
C LEU A 313 10.43 12.89 -30.10
N ILE A 314 10.86 12.44 -31.28
CA ILE A 314 11.24 13.32 -32.40
C ILE A 314 10.00 13.62 -33.25
N GLY A 315 9.63 14.89 -33.35
CA GLY A 315 8.51 15.34 -34.18
C GLY A 315 8.76 15.05 -35.68
N ASN A 316 7.69 14.75 -36.43
CA ASN A 316 7.79 14.38 -37.85
C ASN A 316 8.45 15.44 -38.72
N SER A 317 8.29 16.72 -38.40
CA SER A 317 8.95 17.82 -39.14
C SER A 317 10.45 17.85 -38.90
N GLN A 318 10.90 17.56 -37.69
CA GLN A 318 12.31 17.46 -37.33
C GLN A 318 12.92 16.19 -37.93
N TRP A 319 12.23 15.06 -37.85
CA TRP A 319 12.65 13.78 -38.42
C TRP A 319 12.96 13.90 -39.92
N LYS A 320 12.08 14.55 -40.70
CA LYS A 320 12.26 14.77 -42.15
C LYS A 320 13.49 15.65 -42.49
N LYS A 321 13.95 16.47 -41.55
CA LYS A 321 15.13 17.34 -41.73
C LYS A 321 16.45 16.70 -41.30
N MET A 322 16.40 15.56 -40.63
CA MET A 322 17.59 14.86 -40.18
C MET A 322 18.30 14.16 -41.36
N SER A 323 19.62 14.03 -41.27
CA SER A 323 20.39 13.21 -42.20
C SER A 323 20.02 11.73 -42.04
N GLU A 324 20.24 10.95 -43.12
CA GLU A 324 20.01 9.49 -43.07
C GLU A 324 20.85 8.82 -41.96
N TYR A 325 22.09 9.31 -41.76
CA TYR A 325 22.95 8.85 -40.68
C TYR A 325 22.32 9.08 -39.29
N ASP A 326 21.82 10.29 -39.04
CA ASP A 326 21.19 10.61 -37.76
C ASP A 326 19.88 9.84 -37.54
N GLN A 327 19.07 9.66 -38.61
CA GLN A 327 17.88 8.82 -38.57
C GLN A 327 18.20 7.39 -38.20
N ASN A 328 19.23 6.78 -38.83
CA ASN A 328 19.66 5.42 -38.53
C ASN A 328 20.18 5.27 -37.10
N LYS A 329 20.86 6.29 -36.57
CA LYS A 329 21.32 6.33 -35.19
C LYS A 329 20.12 6.31 -34.20
N VAL A 330 19.10 7.10 -34.48
CA VAL A 330 17.88 7.13 -33.65
C VAL A 330 17.13 5.80 -33.73
N LEU A 331 17.01 5.18 -34.90
CA LEU A 331 16.36 3.87 -35.06
C LEU A 331 17.12 2.76 -34.31
N ASP A 332 18.46 2.82 -34.27
CA ASP A 332 19.29 1.89 -33.51
C ASP A 332 19.09 2.11 -31.98
N GLU A 333 19.00 3.36 -31.53
CA GLU A 333 18.66 3.69 -30.16
C GLU A 333 17.25 3.23 -29.79
N ASP A 334 16.27 3.41 -30.68
CA ASP A 334 14.89 2.98 -30.52
C ASP A 334 14.78 1.48 -30.32
N SER A 335 15.50 0.71 -31.16
CA SER A 335 15.54 -0.75 -31.05
C SER A 335 16.14 -1.23 -29.72
N ARG A 336 17.20 -0.59 -29.26
CA ARG A 336 17.83 -0.87 -27.96
C ARG A 336 16.96 -0.44 -26.80
N TRP A 337 16.29 0.71 -26.92
CA TRP A 337 15.39 1.22 -25.91
C TRP A 337 14.23 0.26 -25.66
N ARG A 338 13.54 -0.20 -26.70
CA ARG A 338 12.42 -1.16 -26.60
C ARG A 338 12.81 -2.43 -25.85
N TYR A 339 14.05 -2.86 -26.00
CA TYR A 339 14.52 -4.09 -25.37
C TYR A 339 15.01 -3.90 -23.91
N TRP A 340 15.67 -2.78 -23.62
CA TRP A 340 16.39 -2.61 -22.35
C TRP A 340 15.92 -1.46 -21.46
N LYS A 341 15.29 -0.44 -22.01
CA LYS A 341 15.06 0.85 -21.34
C LYS A 341 13.59 1.30 -21.35
N GLU A 342 12.69 0.54 -21.98
CA GLU A 342 11.26 0.85 -21.96
C GLU A 342 10.78 0.95 -20.51
N SER A 343 10.17 2.09 -20.16
CA SER A 343 9.69 2.29 -18.80
C SER A 343 8.47 1.42 -18.54
N LYS A 344 8.52 0.69 -17.44
CA LYS A 344 7.42 -0.18 -16.98
C LYS A 344 6.55 0.49 -15.92
N GLU A 345 6.95 1.68 -15.51
CA GLU A 345 6.26 2.49 -14.52
C GLU A 345 6.36 3.96 -14.87
N ALA A 346 5.39 4.74 -14.43
CA ALA A 346 5.42 6.19 -14.49
C ALA A 346 4.98 6.80 -13.16
N ALA A 347 5.36 8.05 -12.95
CA ALA A 347 4.93 8.81 -11.80
C ALA A 347 4.38 10.17 -12.22
N MET A 348 3.29 10.57 -11.59
CA MET A 348 2.74 11.91 -11.65
C MET A 348 2.72 12.52 -10.26
N THR A 349 3.28 13.71 -10.11
CA THR A 349 3.23 14.46 -8.86
C THR A 349 2.15 15.54 -8.97
N VAL A 350 1.18 15.51 -8.07
CA VAL A 350 0.11 16.51 -7.98
C VAL A 350 0.44 17.47 -6.84
N SER A 351 0.43 18.76 -7.13
CA SER A 351 0.73 19.81 -6.14
C SER A 351 -0.40 20.84 -6.08
N SER A 352 -0.80 21.22 -4.87
CA SER A 352 -1.81 22.24 -4.60
C SER A 352 -1.65 22.76 -3.16
N ASN A 353 -1.67 24.08 -2.95
CA ASN A 353 -1.63 24.71 -1.62
C ASN A 353 -0.54 24.13 -0.68
N ASP A 354 0.67 23.92 -1.20
CA ASP A 354 1.83 23.33 -0.50
C ASP A 354 1.65 21.83 -0.13
N VAL A 355 0.58 21.18 -0.56
CA VAL A 355 0.43 19.72 -0.54
C VAL A 355 0.95 19.16 -1.85
N THR A 356 1.78 18.13 -1.75
CA THR A 356 2.34 17.43 -2.92
C THR A 356 2.25 15.93 -2.71
N LYS A 357 1.59 15.24 -3.64
CA LYS A 357 1.42 13.78 -3.59
C LYS A 357 1.80 13.16 -4.93
N THR A 358 2.24 11.92 -4.90
CA THR A 358 2.70 11.21 -6.11
C THR A 358 1.81 10.00 -6.38
N ILE A 359 1.30 9.92 -7.59
CA ILE A 359 0.61 8.74 -8.13
C ILE A 359 1.63 7.93 -8.91
N LYS A 360 1.78 6.65 -8.59
CA LYS A 360 2.58 5.68 -9.35
C LYS A 360 1.67 4.85 -10.24
N ILE A 361 2.03 4.73 -11.49
CA ILE A 361 1.30 3.97 -12.50
C ILE A 361 2.22 2.83 -12.94
N PHE A 362 1.75 1.59 -12.79
CA PHE A 362 2.46 0.41 -13.25
C PHE A 362 1.83 -0.10 -14.55
N THR A 363 2.64 -0.40 -15.54
CA THR A 363 2.16 -1.04 -16.78
C THR A 363 2.08 -2.54 -16.62
N ASP A 364 1.37 -3.22 -17.52
CA ASP A 364 1.28 -4.69 -17.58
C ASP A 364 2.63 -5.41 -17.72
N LYS A 365 3.68 -4.67 -18.08
CA LYS A 365 5.06 -5.16 -18.19
C LYS A 365 5.81 -5.17 -16.84
N TYR A 366 5.24 -4.58 -15.80
CA TYR A 366 5.85 -4.53 -14.47
C TYR A 366 5.45 -5.76 -13.65
N ASN A 367 6.40 -6.36 -12.96
CA ASN A 367 6.17 -7.59 -12.20
C ASN A 367 5.23 -7.43 -10.98
N ALA A 368 5.01 -6.21 -10.51
CA ALA A 368 4.07 -5.88 -9.43
C ALA A 368 2.80 -5.20 -9.95
N TYR A 369 2.48 -5.33 -11.25
CA TYR A 369 1.25 -4.81 -11.82
C TYR A 369 0.02 -5.52 -11.25
N SER A 370 -0.91 -4.73 -10.72
CA SER A 370 -2.14 -5.22 -10.05
C SER A 370 -3.42 -4.98 -10.85
N GLY A 371 -3.32 -4.39 -12.05
CA GLY A 371 -4.50 -4.01 -12.86
C GLY A 371 -5.22 -2.77 -12.35
N ARG A 372 -4.56 -1.96 -11.54
CA ARG A 372 -5.14 -0.74 -10.97
C ARG A 372 -4.97 0.42 -11.93
N HIS A 373 -6.09 1.03 -12.34
CA HIS A 373 -6.15 2.13 -13.30
C HIS A 373 -6.87 3.37 -12.75
N ASP A 374 -7.53 3.24 -11.60
CA ASP A 374 -8.28 4.32 -10.98
C ASP A 374 -7.52 4.89 -9.79
N PHE A 375 -7.37 6.21 -9.77
CA PHE A 375 -6.58 6.92 -8.77
C PHE A 375 -7.32 8.14 -8.23
N LEU A 376 -7.29 8.29 -6.93
CA LEU A 376 -7.72 9.49 -6.24
C LEU A 376 -6.55 10.04 -5.41
N CYS A 377 -6.36 11.34 -5.48
CA CYS A 377 -5.34 12.06 -4.72
C CYS A 377 -6.01 13.14 -3.88
N ASN A 378 -6.00 12.99 -2.56
CA ASN A 378 -6.52 14.00 -1.64
C ASN A 378 -5.51 15.15 -1.51
N MET A 379 -5.89 16.34 -1.96
CA MET A 379 -5.08 17.56 -1.85
C MET A 379 -5.35 18.33 -0.55
N GLY A 380 -6.00 17.68 0.41
CA GLY A 380 -6.24 18.16 1.76
C GLY A 380 -7.42 19.11 1.90
N TYR A 381 -7.67 19.46 3.14
CA TYR A 381 -8.70 20.41 3.54
C TYR A 381 -8.27 21.85 3.24
N SER A 382 -9.23 22.66 2.76
CA SER A 382 -9.03 24.08 2.53
C SER A 382 -10.24 24.89 2.98
N ARG A 383 -10.01 25.82 3.90
CA ARG A 383 -11.03 26.75 4.39
C ARG A 383 -11.48 27.74 3.30
N SER A 384 -10.56 28.19 2.46
CA SER A 384 -10.83 29.22 1.44
C SER A 384 -11.13 28.65 0.05
N GLY A 385 -11.15 27.35 -0.10
CA GLY A 385 -11.22 26.64 -1.37
C GLY A 385 -9.87 26.63 -2.12
N VAL A 386 -9.67 25.60 -2.93
CA VAL A 386 -8.51 25.43 -3.80
C VAL A 386 -8.74 26.13 -5.13
N ARG A 387 -7.70 26.71 -5.73
CA ARG A 387 -7.80 27.44 -7.00
C ARG A 387 -7.05 26.77 -8.13
N THR A 388 -6.04 25.98 -7.81
CA THR A 388 -5.20 25.35 -8.80
C THR A 388 -4.66 24.01 -8.30
N MET A 389 -4.53 23.06 -9.23
CA MET A 389 -3.70 21.87 -9.06
C MET A 389 -2.71 21.79 -10.22
N THR A 390 -1.47 21.42 -9.94
CA THR A 390 -0.43 21.24 -10.94
C THR A 390 -0.01 19.79 -10.96
N ILE A 391 -0.13 19.14 -12.11
CA ILE A 391 0.34 17.78 -12.35
C ILE A 391 1.70 17.88 -13.01
N THR A 392 2.74 17.31 -12.42
CA THR A 392 4.10 17.23 -12.98
C THR A 392 4.40 15.78 -13.33
N PHE A 393 4.75 15.55 -14.60
CA PHE A 393 5.02 14.21 -15.12
C PHE A 393 6.50 13.87 -15.00
N ALA A 394 6.84 12.82 -14.28
CA ALA A 394 8.21 12.37 -14.13
C ALA A 394 8.76 11.68 -15.39
N ASN A 395 7.89 11.07 -16.19
CA ASN A 395 8.26 10.25 -17.34
C ASN A 395 7.68 10.81 -18.64
N THR A 396 8.46 10.73 -19.73
CA THR A 396 7.92 10.97 -21.08
C THR A 396 7.04 9.80 -21.51
N GLY A 397 5.88 10.10 -22.10
CA GLY A 397 4.91 9.07 -22.46
C GLY A 397 3.59 9.65 -22.94
N VAL A 398 2.66 8.76 -23.15
CA VAL A 398 1.25 9.07 -23.38
C VAL A 398 0.47 8.55 -22.18
N TYR A 399 -0.18 9.46 -21.47
CA TYR A 399 -1.06 9.16 -20.36
C TYR A 399 -2.49 9.22 -20.88
N THR A 400 -3.17 8.08 -20.91
CA THR A 400 -4.57 7.98 -21.36
C THR A 400 -5.49 7.87 -20.15
N TYR A 401 -6.70 8.42 -20.25
CA TYR A 401 -7.70 8.39 -19.19
C TYR A 401 -9.10 8.55 -19.78
N ASP A 402 -10.09 7.98 -19.10
CA ASP A 402 -11.50 8.20 -19.46
C ASP A 402 -11.99 9.55 -18.95
N LYS A 403 -11.72 9.84 -17.68
CA LYS A 403 -12.08 11.11 -17.03
C LYS A 403 -10.96 11.57 -16.10
N LEU A 404 -10.67 12.87 -16.15
CA LEU A 404 -9.88 13.55 -15.14
C LEU A 404 -10.81 14.53 -14.44
N ARG A 405 -11.02 14.39 -13.14
CA ARG A 405 -12.02 15.15 -12.38
C ARG A 405 -11.37 15.87 -11.20
N VAL A 406 -11.83 17.08 -10.92
CA VAL A 406 -11.59 17.79 -9.68
C VAL A 406 -12.88 17.74 -8.88
N VAL A 407 -12.82 17.23 -7.67
CA VAL A 407 -14.00 17.10 -6.79
C VAL A 407 -13.72 17.82 -5.48
N SER A 408 -14.64 18.64 -5.03
CA SER A 408 -14.64 19.21 -3.68
C SER A 408 -15.71 18.53 -2.84
N GLN A 409 -15.31 18.07 -1.66
CA GLN A 409 -16.20 17.47 -0.66
C GLN A 409 -16.25 18.38 0.57
N PRO A 410 -17.39 19.01 0.87
CA PRO A 410 -17.58 19.76 2.11
C PRO A 410 -17.33 18.87 3.34
N VAL A 411 -16.76 19.46 4.38
CA VAL A 411 -16.55 18.76 5.68
C VAL A 411 -17.66 19.07 6.69
N GLN A 412 -18.59 19.93 6.32
CA GLN A 412 -19.75 20.25 7.16
C GLN A 412 -20.58 18.98 7.41
N GLY A 413 -21.06 18.80 8.65
CA GLY A 413 -21.88 17.65 9.04
C GLY A 413 -21.12 16.36 9.34
N ILE A 414 -19.83 16.24 8.93
CA ILE A 414 -19.03 15.04 9.22
C ILE A 414 -18.92 14.81 10.75
N GLU A 415 -18.71 15.89 11.53
CA GLU A 415 -18.61 15.78 12.98
C GLU A 415 -19.90 15.25 13.60
N GLU A 416 -21.06 15.80 13.19
CA GLU A 416 -22.39 15.39 13.70
C GLU A 416 -22.68 13.92 13.37
N LYS A 417 -22.41 13.52 12.12
CA LYS A 417 -22.55 12.12 11.67
C LYS A 417 -21.61 11.19 12.45
N THR A 418 -20.36 11.63 12.69
CA THR A 418 -19.39 10.85 13.47
C THR A 418 -19.86 10.64 14.91
N VAL A 419 -20.30 11.72 15.59
CA VAL A 419 -20.81 11.64 16.95
C VAL A 419 -22.01 10.67 17.01
N LYS A 420 -22.96 10.77 16.08
CA LYS A 420 -24.11 9.86 16.00
C LYS A 420 -23.69 8.39 15.88
N LEU A 421 -22.73 8.08 15.03
CA LEU A 421 -22.22 6.70 14.87
C LEU A 421 -21.52 6.18 16.14
N GLY A 422 -20.92 7.07 16.93
CA GLY A 422 -20.23 6.75 18.18
C GLY A 422 -21.09 6.77 19.45
N GLU A 423 -22.36 7.20 19.39
CA GLU A 423 -23.22 7.33 20.58
C GLU A 423 -23.43 6.01 21.31
N GLU A 424 -23.67 4.93 20.58
CA GLU A 424 -23.83 3.58 21.12
C GLU A 424 -22.69 2.71 20.59
N ALA A 425 -21.56 2.74 21.29
CA ALA A 425 -20.32 2.13 20.86
C ALA A 425 -19.97 0.89 21.68
N LEU A 426 -19.07 0.07 21.14
CA LEU A 426 -18.50 -1.06 21.86
C LEU A 426 -17.54 -0.55 22.93
N GLU A 427 -17.83 -0.86 24.18
CA GLU A 427 -17.06 -0.47 25.35
C GLU A 427 -16.24 -1.65 25.92
N ASN A 428 -15.33 -1.36 26.85
CA ASN A 428 -14.50 -2.35 27.54
C ASN A 428 -13.75 -3.29 26.59
N VAL A 429 -13.35 -2.78 25.42
CA VAL A 429 -12.74 -3.57 24.36
C VAL A 429 -11.42 -4.17 24.82
N LYS A 430 -11.28 -5.49 24.68
CA LYS A 430 -10.05 -6.23 24.92
C LYS A 430 -9.66 -6.97 23.64
N MET A 431 -8.45 -6.74 23.18
CA MET A 431 -7.87 -7.44 22.03
C MET A 431 -6.81 -8.44 22.50
N GLY A 432 -7.11 -9.72 22.34
CA GLY A 432 -6.15 -10.81 22.51
C GLY A 432 -5.59 -11.28 21.17
N THR A 433 -4.76 -12.31 21.19
CA THR A 433 -4.13 -12.86 19.98
C THR A 433 -5.15 -13.38 18.96
N ASN A 434 -6.21 -14.04 19.43
CA ASN A 434 -7.24 -14.65 18.57
C ASN A 434 -8.66 -14.35 19.07
N GLU A 435 -8.82 -13.31 19.85
CA GLU A 435 -10.10 -12.96 20.46
C GLU A 435 -10.24 -11.45 20.62
N ILE A 436 -11.44 -10.95 20.35
CA ILE A 436 -11.85 -9.57 20.64
C ILE A 436 -13.11 -9.69 21.49
N THR A 437 -13.15 -8.98 22.62
CA THR A 437 -14.33 -8.91 23.48
C THR A 437 -14.67 -7.47 23.81
N GLY A 438 -15.95 -7.22 24.12
CA GLY A 438 -16.44 -5.92 24.58
C GLY A 438 -17.92 -5.99 24.93
N ASP A 439 -18.41 -4.93 25.51
CA ASP A 439 -19.81 -4.77 25.91
C ASP A 439 -20.46 -3.65 25.11
N ILE A 440 -21.74 -3.77 24.78
CA ILE A 440 -22.49 -2.73 24.10
C ILE A 440 -23.95 -2.71 24.58
N SER A 441 -24.51 -1.50 24.65
CA SER A 441 -25.94 -1.35 24.88
C SER A 441 -26.55 -0.55 23.75
N VAL A 442 -27.57 -1.07 23.10
CA VAL A 442 -28.28 -0.42 22.01
C VAL A 442 -29.73 -0.19 22.36
N SER A 443 -30.22 1.01 22.08
CA SER A 443 -31.61 1.43 22.40
C SER A 443 -32.63 0.87 21.44
N GLU A 444 -32.21 0.60 20.22
CA GLU A 444 -33.05 0.04 19.15
C GLU A 444 -32.23 -0.97 18.35
N LYS A 445 -32.81 -1.61 17.34
CA LYS A 445 -32.11 -2.52 16.47
C LYS A 445 -31.04 -1.77 15.65
N LYS A 446 -29.78 -2.20 15.74
CA LYS A 446 -28.64 -1.58 15.06
C LYS A 446 -27.68 -2.61 14.46
N ALA A 447 -26.87 -2.16 13.51
CA ALA A 447 -25.69 -2.89 13.07
C ALA A 447 -24.47 -2.38 13.83
N LEU A 448 -23.85 -3.20 14.64
CA LEU A 448 -22.53 -2.95 15.19
C LEU A 448 -21.48 -3.23 14.11
N VAL A 449 -20.76 -2.22 13.68
CA VAL A 449 -19.61 -2.35 12.80
C VAL A 449 -18.34 -2.33 13.64
N LEU A 450 -17.50 -3.34 13.42
CA LEU A 450 -16.14 -3.36 13.97
C LEU A 450 -15.17 -2.97 12.87
N SER A 451 -14.38 -1.94 13.11
CA SER A 451 -13.35 -1.47 12.17
C SER A 451 -12.15 -2.44 12.09
N VAL A 452 -12.43 -3.74 12.05
CA VAL A 452 -11.47 -4.83 11.89
C VAL A 452 -11.71 -5.48 10.52
N PRO A 453 -10.65 -5.70 9.73
CA PRO A 453 -10.81 -6.28 8.40
C PRO A 453 -11.49 -7.65 8.45
N TYR A 454 -12.48 -7.82 7.59
CA TYR A 454 -13.24 -9.07 7.50
C TYR A 454 -12.33 -10.23 7.08
N SER A 455 -12.49 -11.36 7.75
CA SER A 455 -11.90 -12.64 7.37
C SER A 455 -12.84 -13.79 7.69
N LYS A 456 -12.90 -14.78 6.81
CA LYS A 456 -13.67 -16.03 7.02
C LYS A 456 -13.24 -16.83 8.26
N GLY A 457 -12.11 -16.46 8.88
CA GLY A 457 -11.63 -17.09 10.10
C GLY A 457 -12.31 -16.61 11.37
N PHE A 458 -13.04 -15.48 11.33
CA PHE A 458 -13.76 -14.99 12.49
C PHE A 458 -15.10 -15.70 12.69
N THR A 459 -15.40 -15.97 13.95
CA THR A 459 -16.72 -16.42 14.45
C THR A 459 -17.15 -15.45 15.52
N ALA A 460 -18.38 -14.96 15.41
CA ALA A 460 -18.94 -13.98 16.35
C ALA A 460 -19.96 -14.61 17.28
N TYR A 461 -19.96 -14.14 18.51
CA TYR A 461 -20.91 -14.51 19.56
C TYR A 461 -21.51 -13.25 20.18
N VAL A 462 -22.83 -13.25 20.34
CA VAL A 462 -23.60 -12.26 21.11
C VAL A 462 -24.23 -12.99 22.26
N ASP A 463 -23.96 -12.56 23.49
CA ASP A 463 -24.45 -13.20 24.73
C ASP A 463 -24.16 -14.71 24.78
N GLY A 464 -22.98 -15.09 24.31
CA GLY A 464 -22.52 -16.48 24.24
C GLY A 464 -23.15 -17.32 23.13
N LYS A 465 -24.06 -16.78 22.29
CA LYS A 465 -24.65 -17.47 21.14
C LYS A 465 -23.94 -17.08 19.85
N GLU A 466 -23.58 -18.07 19.04
CA GLU A 466 -23.03 -17.82 17.71
C GLU A 466 -24.03 -17.03 16.85
N THR A 467 -23.54 -15.95 16.25
CA THR A 467 -24.35 -14.98 15.50
C THR A 467 -23.72 -14.77 14.12
N LYS A 468 -24.57 -14.49 13.10
CA LYS A 468 -24.12 -14.23 11.72
C LYS A 468 -23.21 -13.02 11.71
N LEU A 469 -21.96 -13.21 11.28
CA LEU A 469 -21.01 -12.15 11.00
C LEU A 469 -21.04 -11.83 9.50
N GLN A 470 -21.22 -10.57 9.16
CA GLN A 470 -21.27 -10.11 7.76
C GLN A 470 -20.04 -9.27 7.42
N LYS A 471 -19.63 -9.28 6.14
CA LYS A 471 -18.72 -8.29 5.59
C LYS A 471 -19.48 -6.97 5.48
N ALA A 472 -18.88 -5.89 5.96
CA ALA A 472 -19.48 -4.57 5.97
C ALA A 472 -18.52 -3.53 5.39
N ASN A 473 -19.07 -2.51 4.72
CA ASN A 473 -18.28 -1.40 4.19
C ASN A 473 -17.06 -1.88 3.39
N THR A 474 -17.22 -2.94 2.61
CA THR A 474 -16.19 -3.62 1.80
C THR A 474 -15.07 -4.24 2.62
N MET A 475 -14.62 -3.62 3.71
CA MET A 475 -13.44 -4.04 4.47
C MET A 475 -13.75 -4.60 5.85
N PHE A 476 -14.80 -4.13 6.53
CA PHE A 476 -15.04 -4.36 7.95
C PHE A 476 -15.96 -5.53 8.24
N MET A 477 -16.26 -5.74 9.51
CA MET A 477 -17.19 -6.77 9.99
C MET A 477 -18.40 -6.11 10.64
N ALA A 478 -19.59 -6.71 10.47
CA ALA A 478 -20.79 -6.24 11.17
C ALA A 478 -21.63 -7.38 11.77
N LEU A 479 -22.34 -7.03 12.84
CA LEU A 479 -23.35 -7.83 13.55
C LEU A 479 -24.62 -7.02 13.68
N GLU A 480 -25.79 -7.62 13.41
CA GLU A 480 -27.06 -7.00 13.80
C GLU A 480 -27.37 -7.33 15.26
N LEU A 481 -27.74 -6.30 16.02
CA LEU A 481 -28.07 -6.40 17.43
C LEU A 481 -29.55 -5.98 17.65
N GLU A 482 -30.26 -6.74 18.44
CA GLU A 482 -31.57 -6.34 18.95
C GLU A 482 -31.42 -5.34 20.11
N PRO A 483 -32.48 -4.57 20.49
CA PRO A 483 -32.38 -3.64 21.61
C PRO A 483 -31.97 -4.34 22.91
N GLY A 484 -31.04 -3.78 23.65
CA GLY A 484 -30.56 -4.33 24.93
C GLY A 484 -29.08 -4.15 25.16
N SER A 485 -28.60 -4.74 26.27
CA SER A 485 -27.17 -4.82 26.59
C SER A 485 -26.63 -6.18 26.18
N HIS A 486 -25.51 -6.19 25.48
CA HIS A 486 -24.92 -7.40 24.90
C HIS A 486 -23.45 -7.53 25.23
N GLU A 487 -23.02 -8.77 25.47
CA GLU A 487 -21.61 -9.15 25.49
C GLU A 487 -21.22 -9.64 24.10
N ILE A 488 -20.24 -8.98 23.49
CA ILE A 488 -19.73 -9.30 22.15
C ILE A 488 -18.40 -10.03 22.28
N ARG A 489 -18.30 -11.17 21.58
CA ARG A 489 -17.06 -11.93 21.50
C ARG A 489 -16.81 -12.42 20.08
N LEU A 490 -15.67 -12.05 19.51
CA LEU A 490 -15.17 -12.58 18.24
C LEU A 490 -13.97 -13.48 18.52
N THR A 491 -13.95 -14.64 17.89
CA THR A 491 -12.81 -15.56 17.95
C THR A 491 -12.27 -15.79 16.54
N TYR A 492 -10.94 -15.90 16.41
CA TYR A 492 -10.30 -16.12 15.13
C TYR A 492 -9.62 -17.48 15.06
N CYS A 493 -9.86 -18.21 13.99
CA CYS A 493 -9.13 -19.42 13.63
C CYS A 493 -8.81 -19.37 12.14
N THR A 494 -7.54 -19.54 11.80
CA THR A 494 -7.11 -19.53 10.39
C THR A 494 -7.95 -20.51 9.57
N PRO A 495 -8.57 -20.06 8.46
CA PRO A 495 -9.38 -20.91 7.59
C PRO A 495 -8.62 -22.17 7.17
N TYR A 496 -9.33 -23.31 7.17
CA TYR A 496 -8.78 -24.62 6.80
C TYR A 496 -7.65 -25.17 7.69
N LEU A 497 -7.21 -24.48 8.74
CA LEU A 497 -6.15 -24.98 9.65
C LEU A 497 -6.50 -26.35 10.23
N LYS A 498 -7.73 -26.51 10.75
CA LYS A 498 -8.20 -27.79 11.33
C LYS A 498 -8.22 -28.92 10.30
N ALA A 499 -8.67 -28.63 9.07
CA ALA A 499 -8.67 -29.61 7.97
C ALA A 499 -7.24 -29.98 7.54
N GLY A 500 -6.34 -29.00 7.43
CA GLY A 500 -4.94 -29.20 7.13
C GLY A 500 -4.22 -30.05 8.18
N MET A 501 -4.47 -29.78 9.47
CA MET A 501 -3.95 -30.59 10.56
C MET A 501 -4.43 -32.05 10.48
N LEU A 502 -5.73 -32.28 10.22
CA LEU A 502 -6.28 -33.63 10.07
C LEU A 502 -5.64 -34.38 8.91
N LEU A 503 -5.50 -33.73 7.74
CA LEU A 503 -4.85 -34.31 6.57
C LEU A 503 -3.36 -34.62 6.85
N SER A 504 -2.66 -33.76 7.57
CA SER A 504 -1.26 -34.00 7.94
C SER A 504 -1.10 -35.20 8.87
N VAL A 505 -1.98 -35.34 9.85
CA VAL A 505 -2.01 -36.51 10.75
C VAL A 505 -2.31 -37.77 9.96
N LEU A 506 -3.30 -37.74 9.07
CA LEU A 506 -3.65 -38.88 8.22
C LEU A 506 -2.47 -39.28 7.32
N GLY A 507 -1.81 -38.31 6.69
CA GLY A 507 -0.62 -38.54 5.88
C GLY A 507 0.52 -39.17 6.68
N LEU A 508 0.76 -38.71 7.92
CA LEU A 508 1.75 -39.31 8.80
C LEU A 508 1.42 -40.76 9.15
N VAL A 509 0.16 -41.05 9.47
CA VAL A 509 -0.30 -42.43 9.76
C VAL A 509 -0.07 -43.34 8.57
N ILE A 510 -0.46 -42.91 7.36
CA ILE A 510 -0.23 -43.66 6.12
C ILE A 510 1.27 -43.90 5.91
N TYR A 511 2.10 -42.87 6.07
CA TYR A 511 3.54 -42.97 5.93
C TYR A 511 4.13 -44.03 6.89
N VAL A 512 3.75 -43.97 8.17
CA VAL A 512 4.18 -44.94 9.19
C VAL A 512 3.77 -46.37 8.80
N MET A 513 2.52 -46.56 8.38
CA MET A 513 2.04 -47.86 7.91
C MET A 513 2.87 -48.42 6.72
N LEU A 514 3.20 -47.56 5.76
CA LEU A 514 4.00 -47.96 4.58
C LEU A 514 5.44 -48.33 4.97
N VAL A 515 6.05 -47.59 5.90
CA VAL A 515 7.41 -47.90 6.41
C VAL A 515 7.45 -49.21 7.13
N PHE A 516 6.46 -49.50 7.99
CA PHE A 516 6.41 -50.78 8.71
C PHE A 516 6.05 -51.96 7.78
N ARG A 517 5.24 -51.71 6.72
CA ARG A 517 4.94 -52.76 5.72
C ARG A 517 6.17 -53.16 4.89
N LYS A 518 7.13 -52.24 4.66
CA LYS A 518 8.39 -52.53 3.94
C LYS A 518 9.41 -53.33 4.80
N LYS A 519 9.21 -53.41 6.12
CA LYS A 519 10.09 -54.19 7.00
C LYS A 519 9.62 -55.63 7.24
N LYS A 520 8.51 -56.04 6.69
CA LYS A 520 8.06 -57.44 6.57
C LYS A 520 8.29 -57.93 5.15
#